data_f0435a6f47e9199f98f79211e055adaa
#
_entry.id   f0435a6f47e9199f98f79211e055adaa
#
_cell.length_a   1.000
_cell.length_b   1.000
_cell.length_c   1.000
_cell.angle_alpha   90.00
_cell.angle_beta   90.00
_cell.angle_gamma   90.00
#
_symmetry.space_group_name_H-M   'P 1'
#
loop_
_entity.id
_entity.type
_entity.pdbx_description
1 polymer ?
#
loop_
_entity_poly.entity_id
_entity_poly.type
_entity_poly.pdbx_seq_one_letter_code
_entity_poly.pdbx_strand_id
1 'polypeptide(L)'
;SLRAMPNMTVFRPCDGVEAAECWELALRNDTGPSTLALTRQKVKSARTSHTDENLSAKGGYVLSDADGAKAVLIATGSEVEIAMAAQAALAEIGVAVRVVSMPSMDLFEQQTESYQTETLGGDVPRIAVEAGVRFGWDRWIGHDGGFVGMSSFGASAPYQDLYNHFNITADAVIAEVEKRV
;
A
#
# COMPACT_ATOMS: atom_id res chain seq x y z
N SER A 1 13.93 2.28 8.15
CA SER A 1 14.41 2.51 9.53
C SER A 1 13.31 3.03 10.45
N LEU A 2 12.47 3.99 10.03
CA LEU A 2 11.42 4.56 10.91
C LEU A 2 10.46 3.51 11.47
N ARG A 3 9.98 2.58 10.63
CA ARG A 3 9.10 1.46 11.06
C ARG A 3 9.76 0.46 12.01
N ALA A 4 11.09 0.56 12.22
CA ALA A 4 11.80 -0.29 13.18
C ALA A 4 12.05 0.43 14.53
N MET A 5 11.61 1.68 14.66
CA MET A 5 11.77 2.45 15.91
C MET A 5 10.58 2.16 16.84
N PRO A 6 10.84 1.74 18.10
CA PRO A 6 9.76 1.56 19.06
C PRO A 6 8.91 2.84 19.24
N ASN A 7 7.61 2.66 19.36
CA ASN A 7 6.62 3.73 19.57
C ASN A 7 6.52 4.77 18.45
N MET A 8 7.20 4.59 17.32
CA MET A 8 7.08 5.47 16.16
C MET A 8 5.89 5.04 15.30
N THR A 9 4.91 5.93 15.08
CA THR A 9 3.85 5.69 14.11
C THR A 9 4.23 6.30 12.77
N VAL A 10 4.27 5.49 11.72
CA VAL A 10 4.66 5.93 10.38
C VAL A 10 3.44 5.96 9.46
N PHE A 11 3.19 7.11 8.84
CA PHE A 11 2.14 7.32 7.87
C PHE A 11 2.73 7.57 6.48
N ARG A 12 2.23 6.87 5.48
CA ARG A 12 2.50 7.09 4.05
C ARG A 12 1.18 7.20 3.28
N PRO A 13 0.51 8.35 3.33
CA PRO A 13 -0.75 8.57 2.62
C PRO A 13 -0.57 8.57 1.11
N CYS A 14 -1.55 8.04 0.38
CA CYS A 14 -1.51 7.95 -1.08
C CYS A 14 -2.02 9.21 -1.78
N ASP A 15 -2.90 9.98 -1.15
CA ASP A 15 -3.51 11.18 -1.72
C ASP A 15 -3.81 12.26 -0.66
N GLY A 16 -4.51 13.32 -1.06
CA GLY A 16 -4.86 14.42 -0.18
C GLY A 16 -5.87 14.04 0.91
N VAL A 17 -6.76 13.09 0.66
CA VAL A 17 -7.75 12.62 1.64
C VAL A 17 -7.06 11.81 2.72
N GLU A 18 -6.28 10.80 2.34
CA GLU A 18 -5.47 10.06 3.32
C GLU A 18 -4.48 10.96 4.06
N ALA A 19 -3.92 11.98 3.39
CA ALA A 19 -3.03 12.93 4.06
C ALA A 19 -3.76 13.68 5.18
N ALA A 20 -4.98 14.16 4.94
CA ALA A 20 -5.79 14.83 5.98
C ALA A 20 -6.14 13.87 7.13
N GLU A 21 -6.55 12.65 6.81
CA GLU A 21 -6.85 11.60 7.78
C GLU A 21 -5.62 11.24 8.64
N CYS A 22 -4.47 11.05 8.01
CA CYS A 22 -3.21 10.75 8.71
C CYS A 22 -2.75 11.92 9.58
N TRP A 23 -2.96 13.18 9.16
CA TRP A 23 -2.71 14.35 9.99
C TRP A 23 -3.59 14.37 11.24
N GLU A 24 -4.89 14.08 11.10
CA GLU A 24 -5.80 13.97 12.25
C GLU A 24 -5.28 12.93 13.25
N LEU A 25 -4.92 11.73 12.76
CA LEU A 25 -4.41 10.64 13.60
C LEU A 25 -3.09 11.01 14.28
N ALA A 26 -2.18 11.64 13.55
CA ALA A 26 -0.90 12.09 14.09
C ALA A 26 -1.05 13.14 15.18
N LEU A 27 -2.00 14.07 15.04
CA LEU A 27 -2.29 15.10 16.05
C LEU A 27 -2.98 14.54 17.29
N ARG A 28 -3.76 13.47 17.15
CA ARG A 28 -4.42 12.78 18.26
C ARG A 28 -3.50 11.81 19.01
N ASN A 29 -2.35 11.45 18.40
CA ASN A 29 -1.39 10.55 19.03
C ASN A 29 -0.57 11.29 20.09
N ASP A 30 -0.95 11.11 21.35
CA ASP A 30 -0.27 11.70 22.52
C ASP A 30 0.68 10.71 23.22
N THR A 31 0.78 9.47 22.73
CA THR A 31 1.57 8.40 23.34
C THR A 31 2.93 8.16 22.69
N GLY A 32 3.19 8.77 21.55
CA GLY A 32 4.46 8.62 20.84
C GLY A 32 4.60 9.55 19.64
N PRO A 33 5.77 9.59 19.03
CA PRO A 33 5.99 10.39 17.83
C PRO A 33 5.28 9.82 16.61
N SER A 34 4.85 10.71 15.71
CA SER A 34 4.30 10.35 14.40
C SER A 34 5.14 10.95 13.28
N THR A 35 5.36 10.19 12.23
CA THR A 35 6.05 10.64 11.02
C THR A 35 5.15 10.48 9.80
N LEU A 36 4.94 11.57 9.06
CA LEU A 36 4.25 11.54 7.78
C LEU A 36 5.27 11.62 6.65
N ALA A 37 5.40 10.54 5.89
CA ALA A 37 6.25 10.46 4.70
C ALA A 37 5.42 10.82 3.46
N LEU A 38 5.34 12.12 3.18
CA LEU A 38 4.54 12.66 2.08
C LEU A 38 5.33 12.64 0.76
N THR A 39 4.63 12.33 -0.33
CA THR A 39 5.20 12.47 -1.68
C THR A 39 5.28 13.95 -2.09
N ARG A 40 6.26 14.29 -2.93
CA ARG A 40 6.37 15.62 -3.56
C ARG A 40 5.73 15.69 -4.94
N GLN A 41 5.40 14.55 -5.54
CA GLN A 41 4.75 14.47 -6.83
C GLN A 41 3.23 14.68 -6.71
N LYS A 42 2.61 15.05 -7.82
CA LYS A 42 1.15 15.05 -7.92
C LYS A 42 0.67 13.61 -7.97
N VAL A 43 -0.32 13.30 -7.15
CA VAL A 43 -1.03 12.02 -7.13
C VAL A 43 -2.52 12.25 -7.42
N LYS A 44 -3.17 11.26 -8.01
CA LYS A 44 -4.62 11.28 -8.21
C LYS A 44 -5.33 10.91 -6.92
N SER A 45 -6.55 11.43 -6.74
CA SER A 45 -7.42 10.93 -5.67
C SER A 45 -7.70 9.45 -5.90
N ALA A 46 -7.37 8.65 -4.90
CA ALA A 46 -7.59 7.21 -4.95
C ALA A 46 -9.05 6.88 -4.62
N ARG A 47 -9.62 7.57 -3.63
CA ARG A 47 -11.04 7.43 -3.28
C ARG A 47 -11.89 8.39 -4.10
N THR A 48 -12.94 7.86 -4.73
CA THR A 48 -13.88 8.61 -5.56
C THR A 48 -15.25 8.84 -4.90
N SER A 49 -15.50 8.16 -3.78
CA SER A 49 -16.72 8.31 -2.97
C SER A 49 -16.40 8.92 -1.61
N HIS A 50 -17.31 9.77 -1.13
CA HIS A 50 -17.20 10.35 0.21
C HIS A 50 -17.55 9.33 1.29
N THR A 51 -16.85 9.41 2.42
CA THR A 51 -17.20 8.75 3.68
C THR A 51 -16.84 9.69 4.82
N ASP A 52 -17.67 9.66 5.88
CA ASP A 52 -17.41 10.40 7.13
C ASP A 52 -16.41 9.64 8.04
N GLU A 53 -16.13 8.36 7.72
CA GLU A 53 -15.18 7.55 8.47
C GLU A 53 -13.73 7.86 8.03
N ASN A 54 -12.85 8.05 9.01
CA ASN A 54 -11.41 8.10 8.79
C ASN A 54 -10.90 6.68 8.53
N LEU A 55 -10.80 6.29 7.26
CA LEU A 55 -10.38 4.93 6.87
C LEU A 55 -8.91 4.67 7.21
N SER A 56 -8.07 5.71 7.21
CA SER A 56 -6.66 5.60 7.59
C SER A 56 -6.47 5.22 9.06
N ALA A 57 -7.49 5.37 9.91
CA ALA A 57 -7.46 4.95 11.31
C ALA A 57 -7.31 3.44 11.49
N LYS A 58 -7.69 2.65 10.48
CA LYS A 58 -7.47 1.20 10.45
C LYS A 58 -6.02 0.82 10.08
N GLY A 59 -5.23 1.78 9.60
CA GLY A 59 -3.85 1.56 9.14
C GLY A 59 -3.72 0.90 7.77
N GLY A 60 -4.73 0.11 7.38
CA GLY A 60 -4.89 -0.50 6.06
C GLY A 60 -6.37 -0.80 5.82
N TYR A 61 -6.84 -0.59 4.60
CA TYR A 61 -8.25 -0.81 4.23
C TYR A 61 -8.39 -1.21 2.76
N VAL A 62 -9.48 -1.87 2.42
CA VAL A 62 -9.80 -2.20 1.01
C VAL A 62 -10.17 -0.91 0.28
N LEU A 63 -9.30 -0.49 -0.64
CA LEU A 63 -9.51 0.69 -1.47
C LEU A 63 -10.38 0.38 -2.68
N SER A 64 -10.12 -0.75 -3.33
CA SER A 64 -10.87 -1.23 -4.49
C SER A 64 -10.98 -2.74 -4.41
N ASP A 65 -12.21 -3.24 -4.49
CA ASP A 65 -12.47 -4.68 -4.48
C ASP A 65 -12.89 -5.19 -5.86
N ALA A 66 -12.80 -6.50 -6.06
CA ALA A 66 -13.30 -7.19 -7.22
C ALA A 66 -13.86 -8.55 -6.82
N ASP A 67 -15.05 -8.89 -7.31
CA ASP A 67 -15.68 -10.17 -7.02
C ASP A 67 -14.79 -11.33 -7.49
N GLY A 68 -14.56 -12.29 -6.60
CA GLY A 68 -13.70 -13.43 -6.89
C GLY A 68 -12.23 -13.07 -7.05
N ALA A 69 -11.76 -12.04 -6.36
CA ALA A 69 -10.35 -11.63 -6.40
C ALA A 69 -9.41 -12.82 -6.14
N LYS A 70 -8.49 -13.04 -7.07
CA LYS A 70 -7.50 -14.14 -7.03
C LYS A 70 -6.19 -13.74 -6.39
N ALA A 71 -5.97 -12.44 -6.19
CA ALA A 71 -4.81 -11.88 -5.48
C ALA A 71 -5.16 -10.54 -4.83
N VAL A 72 -4.34 -10.12 -3.88
CA VAL A 72 -4.43 -8.80 -3.24
C VAL A 72 -3.16 -8.01 -3.52
N LEU A 73 -3.32 -6.80 -4.05
CA LEU A 73 -2.27 -5.81 -4.20
C LEU A 73 -2.30 -4.89 -2.98
N ILE A 74 -1.20 -4.79 -2.25
CA ILE A 74 -1.09 -3.96 -1.06
C ILE A 74 -0.08 -2.85 -1.36
N ALA A 75 -0.51 -1.60 -1.32
CA ALA A 75 0.38 -0.49 -1.62
C ALA A 75 0.30 0.61 -0.55
N THR A 76 1.30 1.46 -0.50
CA THR A 76 1.38 2.58 0.45
C THR A 76 1.92 3.82 -0.26
N GLY A 77 1.45 4.99 0.15
CA GLY A 77 1.90 6.24 -0.46
C GLY A 77 1.56 6.35 -1.94
N SER A 78 2.41 7.01 -2.70
CA SER A 78 2.23 7.22 -4.15
C SER A 78 2.15 5.93 -4.96
N GLU A 79 2.63 4.81 -4.44
CA GLU A 79 2.62 3.52 -5.13
C GLU A 79 1.23 2.88 -5.20
N VAL A 80 0.25 3.40 -4.46
CA VAL A 80 -1.17 3.02 -4.59
C VAL A 80 -1.68 3.28 -6.01
N GLU A 81 -1.26 4.37 -6.67
CA GLU A 81 -1.62 4.65 -8.06
C GLU A 81 -1.13 3.53 -9.01
N ILE A 82 0.05 2.96 -8.75
CA ILE A 82 0.62 1.85 -9.52
C ILE A 82 -0.22 0.58 -9.32
N ALA A 83 -0.62 0.28 -8.09
CA ALA A 83 -1.47 -0.87 -7.79
C ALA A 83 -2.86 -0.75 -8.45
N MET A 84 -3.46 0.44 -8.44
CA MET A 84 -4.73 0.71 -9.12
C MET A 84 -4.62 0.57 -10.63
N ALA A 85 -3.51 1.02 -11.23
CA ALA A 85 -3.25 0.84 -12.66
C ALA A 85 -3.08 -0.65 -13.02
N ALA A 86 -2.37 -1.42 -12.19
CA ALA A 86 -2.22 -2.86 -12.37
C ALA A 86 -3.58 -3.58 -12.25
N GLN A 87 -4.42 -3.21 -11.28
CA GLN A 87 -5.78 -3.76 -11.14
C GLN A 87 -6.60 -3.55 -12.41
N ALA A 88 -6.59 -2.33 -12.95
CA ALA A 88 -7.34 -2.01 -14.16
C ALA A 88 -6.88 -2.84 -15.36
N ALA A 89 -5.56 -2.97 -15.57
CA ALA A 89 -5.01 -3.77 -16.66
C ALA A 89 -5.28 -5.28 -16.49
N LEU A 90 -5.19 -5.81 -15.26
CA LEU A 90 -5.52 -7.21 -14.97
C LEU A 90 -7.01 -7.51 -15.22
N ALA A 91 -7.90 -6.56 -14.91
CA ALA A 91 -9.33 -6.72 -15.18
C ALA A 91 -9.63 -6.83 -16.69
N GLU A 92 -8.89 -6.13 -17.56
CA GLU A 92 -9.04 -6.23 -19.02
C GLU A 92 -8.73 -7.64 -19.55
N ILE A 93 -7.87 -8.39 -18.86
CA ILE A 93 -7.53 -9.78 -19.20
C ILE A 93 -8.29 -10.81 -18.34
N GLY A 94 -9.31 -10.38 -17.61
CA GLY A 94 -10.18 -11.26 -16.81
C GLY A 94 -9.59 -11.75 -15.49
N VAL A 95 -8.53 -11.12 -14.99
CA VAL A 95 -7.93 -11.43 -13.69
C VAL A 95 -8.42 -10.42 -12.65
N ALA A 96 -9.33 -10.86 -11.77
CA ALA A 96 -9.85 -10.06 -10.68
C ALA A 96 -8.82 -9.98 -9.55
N VAL A 97 -8.49 -8.78 -9.08
CA VAL A 97 -7.62 -8.54 -7.92
C VAL A 97 -8.17 -7.43 -7.05
N ARG A 98 -7.92 -7.52 -5.73
CA ARG A 98 -8.26 -6.49 -4.75
C ARG A 98 -7.08 -5.53 -4.58
N VAL A 99 -7.36 -4.25 -4.33
CA VAL A 99 -6.34 -3.27 -3.92
C VAL A 99 -6.60 -2.81 -2.49
N VAL A 100 -5.56 -2.90 -1.67
CA VAL A 100 -5.52 -2.42 -0.28
C VAL A 100 -4.58 -1.23 -0.21
N SER A 101 -5.06 -0.09 0.28
CA SER A 101 -4.19 0.99 0.72
C SER A 101 -3.76 0.74 2.16
N MET A 102 -2.46 0.88 2.42
CA MET A 102 -1.87 0.67 3.75
C MET A 102 -1.09 1.92 4.20
N PRO A 103 -1.80 2.99 4.59
CA PRO A 103 -1.15 4.23 5.02
C PRO A 103 -0.31 4.05 6.29
N SER A 104 -0.61 3.09 7.18
CA SER A 104 0.19 2.84 8.39
C SER A 104 0.18 1.37 8.77
N MET A 105 1.33 0.70 8.64
CA MET A 105 1.50 -0.68 9.10
C MET A 105 1.33 -0.80 10.61
N ASP A 106 1.75 0.22 11.37
CA ASP A 106 1.71 0.23 12.83
C ASP A 106 0.26 0.21 13.35
N LEU A 107 -0.64 0.98 12.73
CA LEU A 107 -2.07 0.98 13.07
C LEU A 107 -2.78 -0.28 12.55
N PHE A 108 -2.38 -0.80 11.40
CA PHE A 108 -2.94 -2.03 10.86
C PHE A 108 -2.59 -3.24 11.73
N GLU A 109 -1.39 -3.27 12.30
CA GLU A 109 -0.96 -4.29 13.26
C GLU A 109 -1.84 -4.34 14.52
N GLN A 110 -2.40 -3.20 14.94
CA GLN A 110 -3.26 -3.09 16.10
C GLN A 110 -4.71 -3.55 15.84
N GLN A 111 -5.07 -3.81 14.58
CA GLN A 111 -6.41 -4.30 14.26
C GLN A 111 -6.57 -5.76 14.66
N THR A 112 -7.84 -6.18 14.79
CA THR A 112 -8.16 -7.58 15.08
C THR A 112 -7.67 -8.48 13.95
N GLU A 113 -7.32 -9.72 14.27
CA GLU A 113 -6.91 -10.72 13.29
C GLU A 113 -7.98 -10.96 12.22
N SER A 114 -9.26 -10.92 12.62
CA SER A 114 -10.38 -11.01 11.68
C SER A 114 -10.37 -9.88 10.65
N TYR A 115 -10.18 -8.62 11.09
CA TYR A 115 -10.11 -7.47 10.19
C TYR A 115 -8.90 -7.56 9.24
N GLN A 116 -7.74 -7.93 9.78
CA GLN A 116 -6.54 -8.11 8.97
C GLN A 116 -6.73 -9.20 7.91
N THR A 117 -7.28 -10.35 8.28
CA THR A 117 -7.53 -11.47 7.37
C THR A 117 -8.54 -11.09 6.30
N GLU A 118 -9.64 -10.44 6.66
CA GLU A 118 -10.66 -9.97 5.71
C GLU A 118 -10.09 -8.94 4.72
N THR A 119 -9.36 -7.94 5.23
CA THR A 119 -8.73 -6.90 4.41
C THR A 119 -7.72 -7.50 3.44
N LEU A 120 -6.91 -8.44 3.89
CA LEU A 120 -5.85 -9.09 3.11
C LEU A 120 -6.34 -10.29 2.28
N GLY A 121 -7.65 -10.54 2.20
CA GLY A 121 -8.25 -11.52 1.30
C GLY A 121 -8.07 -12.98 1.68
N GLY A 122 -7.77 -13.31 2.94
CA GLY A 122 -7.60 -14.69 3.39
C GLY A 122 -6.38 -15.38 2.77
N ASP A 123 -6.61 -16.51 2.09
CA ASP A 123 -5.54 -17.39 1.57
C ASP A 123 -5.06 -17.05 0.15
N VAL A 124 -5.55 -15.96 -0.45
CA VAL A 124 -5.10 -15.59 -1.81
C VAL A 124 -3.69 -14.99 -1.79
N PRO A 125 -2.93 -15.13 -2.89
CA PRO A 125 -1.62 -14.49 -3.03
C PRO A 125 -1.65 -12.99 -2.78
N ARG A 126 -0.61 -12.47 -2.14
CA ARG A 126 -0.48 -11.05 -1.82
C ARG A 126 0.78 -10.47 -2.43
N ILE A 127 0.66 -9.31 -3.03
CA ILE A 127 1.76 -8.59 -3.67
C ILE A 127 1.83 -7.19 -3.07
N ALA A 128 2.97 -6.85 -2.48
CA ALA A 128 3.19 -5.50 -1.96
C ALA A 128 3.93 -4.62 -2.97
N VAL A 129 3.59 -3.33 -2.97
CA VAL A 129 4.19 -2.32 -3.85
C VAL A 129 4.64 -1.14 -2.99
N GLU A 130 5.95 -0.91 -2.93
CA GLU A 130 6.53 0.24 -2.21
C GLU A 130 7.88 0.64 -2.81
N ALA A 131 8.10 1.95 -3.00
CA ALA A 131 9.41 2.51 -3.31
C ALA A 131 10.33 2.47 -2.06
N GLY A 132 10.57 1.27 -1.57
CA GLY A 132 11.34 0.92 -0.39
C GLY A 132 11.79 -0.53 -0.49
N VAL A 133 12.53 -0.99 0.53
CA VAL A 133 12.99 -2.39 0.60
C VAL A 133 11.90 -3.29 1.20
N ARG A 134 11.95 -4.58 0.87
CA ARG A 134 10.98 -5.60 1.34
C ARG A 134 10.87 -5.71 2.86
N PHE A 135 11.85 -5.20 3.60
CA PHE A 135 11.90 -5.31 5.07
C PHE A 135 10.59 -4.87 5.75
N GLY A 136 10.00 -5.79 6.51
CA GLY A 136 8.72 -5.61 7.21
C GLY A 136 7.49 -6.02 6.42
N TRP A 137 7.60 -6.23 5.10
CA TRP A 137 6.47 -6.64 4.27
C TRP A 137 6.11 -8.12 4.40
N ASP A 138 7.09 -9.01 4.71
CA ASP A 138 6.84 -10.45 4.83
C ASP A 138 5.74 -10.80 5.83
N ARG A 139 5.54 -9.97 6.85
CA ARG A 139 4.43 -10.11 7.80
C ARG A 139 3.06 -10.04 7.12
N TRP A 140 2.91 -9.21 6.11
CA TRP A 140 1.63 -8.92 5.45
C TRP A 140 1.41 -9.76 4.19
N ILE A 141 2.47 -10.01 3.44
CA ILE A 141 2.41 -10.75 2.19
C ILE A 141 2.75 -12.24 2.35
N GLY A 142 3.32 -12.64 3.48
CA GLY A 142 3.84 -13.98 3.68
C GLY A 142 5.20 -14.20 2.99
N HIS A 143 5.80 -15.35 3.23
CA HIS A 143 7.12 -15.68 2.70
C HIS A 143 7.11 -15.80 1.16
N ASP A 144 6.04 -16.37 0.60
CA ASP A 144 5.85 -16.59 -0.84
C ASP A 144 5.19 -15.42 -1.56
N GLY A 145 4.87 -14.34 -0.82
CA GLY A 145 4.26 -13.14 -1.37
C GLY A 145 5.15 -12.40 -2.36
N GLY A 146 4.52 -11.71 -3.32
CA GLY A 146 5.20 -10.87 -4.29
C GLY A 146 5.61 -9.52 -3.69
N PHE A 147 6.72 -8.97 -4.16
CA PHE A 147 7.15 -7.63 -3.77
C PHE A 147 7.71 -6.85 -4.96
N VAL A 148 7.10 -5.72 -5.27
CA VAL A 148 7.59 -4.77 -6.26
C VAL A 148 8.14 -3.55 -5.53
N GLY A 149 9.45 -3.41 -5.53
CA GLY A 149 10.13 -2.37 -4.74
C GLY A 149 11.63 -2.35 -4.99
N MET A 150 12.39 -1.85 -4.03
CA MET A 150 13.82 -1.62 -4.18
C MET A 150 14.64 -2.73 -3.50
N SER A 151 15.80 -3.03 -4.11
CA SER A 151 16.82 -3.92 -3.55
C SER A 151 18.15 -3.20 -3.30
N SER A 152 18.21 -1.90 -3.56
CA SER A 152 19.41 -1.08 -3.45
C SER A 152 19.11 0.31 -2.91
N PHE A 153 20.12 1.16 -2.79
CA PHE A 153 19.93 2.57 -2.52
C PHE A 153 19.16 3.27 -3.66
N GLY A 154 18.43 4.34 -3.31
CA GLY A 154 17.75 5.20 -4.27
C GLY A 154 18.73 5.98 -5.15
N ALA A 155 18.18 6.69 -6.12
CA ALA A 155 18.88 7.60 -7.01
C ALA A 155 18.17 8.96 -7.05
N SER A 156 18.75 9.92 -7.74
CA SER A 156 18.18 11.27 -7.91
C SER A 156 17.89 11.52 -9.38
N ALA A 157 16.62 11.56 -9.73
CA ALA A 157 16.08 11.84 -11.06
C ALA A 157 14.59 12.21 -10.95
N PRO A 158 13.90 12.59 -12.05
CA PRO A 158 12.45 12.64 -12.09
C PRO A 158 11.84 11.30 -11.64
N TYR A 159 10.74 11.33 -10.91
CA TYR A 159 10.20 10.12 -10.27
C TYR A 159 9.79 9.03 -11.27
N GLN A 160 9.29 9.42 -12.45
CA GLN A 160 8.93 8.46 -13.50
C GLN A 160 10.16 7.68 -13.99
N ASP A 161 11.30 8.37 -14.17
CA ASP A 161 12.55 7.73 -14.58
C ASP A 161 13.04 6.77 -13.49
N LEU A 162 12.88 7.17 -12.21
CA LEU A 162 13.26 6.31 -11.08
C LEU A 162 12.36 5.09 -10.96
N TYR A 163 11.04 5.23 -11.11
CA TYR A 163 10.13 4.10 -11.11
C TYR A 163 10.44 3.11 -12.23
N ASN A 164 10.71 3.60 -13.43
CA ASN A 164 11.13 2.74 -14.55
C ASN A 164 12.48 2.08 -14.27
N HIS A 165 13.46 2.83 -13.77
CA HIS A 165 14.81 2.32 -13.45
C HIS A 165 14.77 1.21 -12.39
N PHE A 166 13.97 1.36 -11.35
CA PHE A 166 13.82 0.37 -10.29
C PHE A 166 12.72 -0.67 -10.56
N ASN A 167 12.12 -0.63 -11.75
CA ASN A 167 11.01 -1.53 -12.12
C ASN A 167 9.83 -1.50 -11.14
N ILE A 168 9.51 -0.34 -10.58
CA ILE A 168 8.33 -0.13 -9.72
C ILE A 168 7.19 0.36 -10.62
N THR A 169 6.63 -0.57 -11.40
CA THR A 169 5.67 -0.28 -12.47
C THR A 169 4.44 -1.18 -12.36
N ALA A 170 3.34 -0.79 -13.02
CA ALA A 170 2.15 -1.64 -13.12
C ALA A 170 2.46 -2.98 -13.79
N ASP A 171 3.31 -2.98 -14.84
CA ASP A 171 3.72 -4.21 -15.53
C ASP A 171 4.48 -5.17 -14.62
N ALA A 172 5.34 -4.65 -13.74
CA ALA A 172 6.03 -5.47 -12.74
C ALA A 172 5.07 -6.07 -11.72
N VAL A 173 4.03 -5.33 -11.32
CA VAL A 173 2.98 -5.83 -10.42
C VAL A 173 2.17 -6.92 -11.12
N ILE A 174 1.77 -6.70 -12.37
CA ILE A 174 1.05 -7.68 -13.19
C ILE A 174 1.86 -8.98 -13.29
N ALA A 175 3.15 -8.88 -13.62
CA ALA A 175 4.03 -10.05 -13.72
C ALA A 175 4.15 -10.81 -12.38
N GLU A 176 4.12 -10.11 -11.24
CA GLU A 176 4.12 -10.76 -9.92
C GLU A 176 2.79 -11.44 -9.61
N VAL A 177 1.66 -10.91 -10.07
CA VAL A 177 0.34 -11.58 -9.98
C VAL A 177 0.34 -12.82 -10.84
N GLU A 178 0.69 -12.74 -12.14
CA GLU A 178 0.66 -13.86 -13.10
C GLU A 178 1.53 -15.05 -12.68
N LYS A 179 2.57 -14.83 -11.88
CA LYS A 179 3.38 -15.92 -11.32
C LYS A 179 2.66 -16.74 -10.24
N ARG A 180 1.53 -16.23 -9.70
CA ARG A 180 0.91 -16.78 -8.47
C ARG A 180 -0.55 -17.18 -8.63
N VAL A 181 -1.19 -16.79 -9.73
CA VAL A 181 -2.61 -17.09 -10.03
C VAL A 181 -2.79 -18.01 -11.22
#